data_7d0e4df15c3807bc4544a4bb26209885
#
_entry.id   7d0e4df15c3807bc4544a4bb26209885
#
_cell.length_a   1.000
_cell.length_b   1.000
_cell.length_c   1.000
_cell.angle_alpha   90.00
_cell.angle_beta   90.00
_cell.angle_gamma   90.00
#
_symmetry.space_group_name_H-M   'P 1'
#
loop_
_entity.id
_entity.type
_entity.pdbx_description
1 polymer ?
#
loop_
_entity_poly.entity_id
_entity_poly.type
_entity_poly.pdbx_seq_one_letter_code
_entity_poly.pdbx_strand_id
1 'polypeptide(L)'
;MDLFQKYSSKYFFMDIFHLNLQRDLKTKKSEKRFMNDSRKIVHMEVDTFFVSCERLLDSKLIGKPVLIGGTSDRGVVASCSYEARKFGIHSAMPMKMARQLCPEAIVVRGNAGTYSKFSEAVTDVIKESVPLYEKSSVDEFYIDLTGMDKFFGCEKLASELRQRIIKETGLPISFGLSVNKTVSKIATCEAKPYNQIHILKGTEKPFLSPLPVIKIPMVGEVTYRAFCDLGIKQIKTIQEMPVEMMVKVFGKNGQTIWQKANGIDNTPVQQYTERKSISTERSFDRDTTDVKKLEGIIIAMAENLIFQLRRGNKLSACVTFKIRYSDFQTYTMQQKIPYSSADHKILPVVMELFKKLYQRRLLVRMVGVRFSHLVEGGFQIDLFDDNEKIINLYHAMDKMRDRYGDRAVMRAAGMEAKSIGRWNPFTGAPPPLLPNRRR
;
A
#
# COMPACT_ATOMS: atom_id res chain seq x y z
N MET A 1 -14.84 -66.06 -42.66
CA MET A 1 -13.92 -65.43 -41.66
C MET A 1 -14.07 -63.91 -41.66
N ASP A 2 -15.30 -63.32 -41.80
CA ASP A 2 -15.49 -61.88 -42.00
C ASP A 2 -16.70 -61.27 -41.27
N LEU A 3 -17.22 -61.90 -40.25
CA LEU A 3 -18.36 -61.36 -39.49
C LEU A 3 -18.00 -60.97 -38.04
N PHE A 4 -16.83 -61.38 -37.54
CA PHE A 4 -16.42 -61.12 -36.16
C PHE A 4 -15.62 -59.78 -36.02
N GLN A 5 -15.03 -59.26 -37.11
CA GLN A 5 -14.26 -58.00 -37.07
C GLN A 5 -15.12 -56.74 -37.12
N LYS A 6 -16.37 -56.82 -37.61
CA LYS A 6 -17.25 -55.63 -37.76
C LYS A 6 -18.02 -55.29 -36.47
N TYR A 7 -18.15 -56.17 -35.51
CA TYR A 7 -18.85 -55.91 -34.24
C TYR A 7 -17.92 -55.42 -33.13
N SER A 8 -16.63 -55.78 -33.16
CA SER A 8 -15.65 -55.33 -32.17
C SER A 8 -15.34 -53.81 -32.22
N SER A 9 -15.33 -53.20 -33.42
CA SER A 9 -14.99 -51.78 -33.57
C SER A 9 -16.11 -50.83 -33.14
N LYS A 10 -17.38 -51.27 -33.21
CA LYS A 10 -18.52 -50.40 -32.87
C LYS A 10 -18.73 -50.28 -31.36
N TYR A 11 -18.45 -51.35 -30.60
CA TYR A 11 -18.50 -51.30 -29.12
C TYR A 11 -17.29 -50.57 -28.53
N PHE A 12 -16.12 -50.72 -29.13
CA PHE A 12 -14.93 -49.99 -28.69
C PHE A 12 -15.04 -48.45 -28.89
N PHE A 13 -15.69 -48.00 -29.97
CA PHE A 13 -15.99 -46.57 -30.19
C PHE A 13 -17.08 -46.05 -29.24
N MET A 14 -18.07 -46.87 -28.91
CA MET A 14 -19.12 -46.48 -27.94
C MET A 14 -18.57 -46.38 -26.52
N ASP A 15 -17.66 -47.25 -26.13
CA ASP A 15 -17.03 -47.19 -24.79
C ASP A 15 -16.10 -45.98 -24.64
N ILE A 16 -15.33 -45.65 -25.68
CA ILE A 16 -14.48 -44.43 -25.68
C ILE A 16 -15.36 -43.17 -25.66
N PHE A 17 -16.46 -43.14 -26.40
CA PHE A 17 -17.40 -42.02 -26.38
C PHE A 17 -18.09 -41.87 -25.04
N HIS A 18 -18.47 -42.97 -24.40
CA HIS A 18 -19.06 -42.97 -23.05
C HIS A 18 -18.06 -42.53 -21.97
N LEU A 19 -16.79 -42.97 -22.05
CA LEU A 19 -15.70 -42.58 -21.17
C LEU A 19 -15.36 -41.10 -21.32
N ASN A 20 -15.31 -40.58 -22.54
CA ASN A 20 -15.07 -39.15 -22.80
C ASN A 20 -16.27 -38.31 -22.33
N LEU A 21 -17.51 -38.75 -22.55
CA LEU A 21 -18.70 -38.04 -22.06
C LEU A 21 -18.76 -38.01 -20.52
N GLN A 22 -18.37 -39.12 -19.86
CA GLN A 22 -18.27 -39.14 -18.39
C GLN A 22 -17.13 -38.29 -17.85
N ARG A 23 -16.01 -38.18 -18.58
CA ARG A 23 -14.89 -37.33 -18.25
C ARG A 23 -15.27 -35.85 -18.40
N ASP A 24 -15.97 -35.49 -19.49
CA ASP A 24 -16.47 -34.10 -19.71
C ASP A 24 -17.58 -33.73 -18.72
N LEU A 25 -18.44 -34.66 -18.33
CA LEU A 25 -19.45 -34.42 -17.29
C LEU A 25 -18.83 -34.30 -15.90
N LYS A 26 -17.76 -35.03 -15.61
CA LYS A 26 -17.00 -34.88 -14.35
C LYS A 26 -16.20 -33.56 -14.32
N THR A 27 -15.58 -33.18 -15.43
CA THR A 27 -14.88 -31.88 -15.54
C THR A 27 -15.86 -30.71 -15.47
N LYS A 28 -16.97 -30.73 -16.21
CA LYS A 28 -18.03 -29.72 -16.13
C LYS A 28 -18.71 -29.66 -14.74
N LYS A 29 -18.83 -30.81 -14.07
CA LYS A 29 -19.38 -30.88 -12.70
C LYS A 29 -18.35 -30.35 -11.66
N SER A 30 -17.05 -30.60 -11.88
CA SER A 30 -15.98 -30.02 -11.07
C SER A 30 -15.84 -28.50 -11.33
N GLU A 31 -15.89 -28.05 -12.56
CA GLU A 31 -15.87 -26.62 -12.92
C GLU A 31 -17.11 -25.87 -12.37
N LYS A 32 -18.34 -26.46 -12.49
CA LYS A 32 -19.54 -25.90 -11.85
C LYS A 32 -19.46 -25.92 -10.32
N ARG A 33 -18.78 -26.88 -9.73
CA ARG A 33 -18.58 -26.98 -8.28
C ARG A 33 -17.56 -25.95 -7.79
N PHE A 34 -16.52 -25.65 -8.59
CA PHE A 34 -15.58 -24.53 -8.35
C PHE A 34 -16.23 -23.16 -8.56
N MET A 35 -17.12 -23.00 -9.54
CA MET A 35 -17.83 -21.74 -9.77
C MET A 35 -18.90 -21.42 -8.70
N ASN A 36 -19.27 -22.37 -7.84
CA ASN A 36 -20.27 -22.16 -6.78
C ASN A 36 -19.64 -21.87 -5.40
N ASP A 37 -18.32 -21.93 -5.25
CA ASP A 37 -17.63 -21.49 -4.03
C ASP A 37 -17.55 -19.95 -4.04
N SER A 38 -18.39 -19.31 -3.26
CA SER A 38 -18.31 -17.86 -3.07
C SER A 38 -16.94 -17.50 -2.51
N ARG A 39 -16.33 -16.45 -3.07
CA ARG A 39 -15.08 -15.93 -2.53
C ARG A 39 -15.18 -15.70 -1.02
N LYS A 40 -14.09 -15.96 -0.32
CA LYS A 40 -13.94 -15.77 1.13
C LYS A 40 -12.73 -14.89 1.39
N ILE A 41 -12.96 -13.61 1.47
CA ILE A 41 -11.91 -12.61 1.63
C ILE A 41 -11.92 -12.09 3.06
N VAL A 42 -10.80 -12.22 3.73
CA VAL A 42 -10.55 -11.62 5.05
C VAL A 42 -9.74 -10.34 4.86
N HIS A 43 -10.15 -9.28 5.50
CA HIS A 43 -9.30 -8.11 5.72
C HIS A 43 -8.92 -8.08 7.20
N MET A 44 -7.62 -8.05 7.49
CA MET A 44 -7.07 -7.91 8.85
C MET A 44 -6.31 -6.61 8.97
N GLU A 45 -6.47 -5.92 10.11
CA GLU A 45 -5.77 -4.67 10.39
C GLU A 45 -5.40 -4.59 11.86
N VAL A 46 -4.13 -4.28 12.14
CA VAL A 46 -3.64 -4.08 13.51
C VAL A 46 -4.26 -2.79 14.08
N ASP A 47 -4.83 -2.88 15.27
CA ASP A 47 -5.50 -1.76 15.92
C ASP A 47 -4.52 -0.70 16.37
N THR A 48 -4.71 0.56 15.96
CA THR A 48 -3.83 1.70 16.28
C THR A 48 -2.34 1.33 16.22
N PHE A 49 -1.91 0.71 15.12
CA PHE A 49 -0.65 -0.01 14.96
C PHE A 49 0.56 0.67 15.64
N PHE A 50 0.86 1.93 15.29
CA PHE A 50 2.03 2.60 15.87
C PHE A 50 1.92 2.78 17.38
N VAL A 51 0.72 3.11 17.88
CA VAL A 51 0.47 3.21 19.33
C VAL A 51 0.63 1.86 20.01
N SER A 52 0.12 0.79 19.39
CA SER A 52 0.23 -0.57 19.91
C SER A 52 1.69 -1.03 19.99
N CYS A 53 2.50 -0.71 18.98
CA CYS A 53 3.94 -0.96 19.02
C CYS A 53 4.64 -0.22 20.16
N GLU A 54 4.33 1.07 20.36
CA GLU A 54 4.93 1.85 21.46
C GLU A 54 4.48 1.35 22.83
N ARG A 55 3.23 0.88 22.97
CA ARG A 55 2.73 0.27 24.21
C ARG A 55 3.41 -1.06 24.56
N LEU A 56 3.85 -1.81 23.57
CA LEU A 56 4.67 -3.01 23.79
C LEU A 56 6.08 -2.66 24.25
N LEU A 57 6.62 -1.51 23.84
CA LEU A 57 7.93 -1.03 24.26
C LEU A 57 7.91 -0.32 25.60
N ASP A 58 6.84 0.42 25.89
CA ASP A 58 6.63 1.13 27.14
C ASP A 58 5.20 0.95 27.66
N SER A 59 5.04 0.05 28.62
CA SER A 59 3.74 -0.26 29.25
C SER A 59 3.11 0.94 29.96
N LYS A 60 3.88 1.99 30.31
CA LYS A 60 3.36 3.23 30.93
C LYS A 60 2.43 4.01 30.03
N LEU A 61 2.41 3.71 28.72
CA LEU A 61 1.53 4.32 27.72
C LEU A 61 0.15 3.64 27.64
N ILE A 62 -0.05 2.51 28.33
CA ILE A 62 -1.33 1.79 28.33
C ILE A 62 -2.38 2.64 29.08
N GLY A 63 -3.57 2.75 28.46
CA GLY A 63 -4.70 3.49 29.01
C GLY A 63 -4.58 5.02 28.93
N LYS A 64 -3.47 5.55 28.41
CA LYS A 64 -3.26 7.00 28.26
C LYS A 64 -3.57 7.49 26.84
N PRO A 65 -3.96 8.78 26.68
CA PRO A 65 -4.02 9.41 25.38
C PRO A 65 -2.60 9.57 24.82
N VAL A 66 -2.32 8.85 23.70
CA VAL A 66 -1.00 8.84 23.05
C VAL A 66 -1.14 9.30 21.61
N LEU A 67 -0.23 10.17 21.18
CA LEU A 67 -0.11 10.68 19.83
C LEU A 67 1.25 10.27 19.26
N ILE A 68 1.26 9.62 18.11
CA ILE A 68 2.50 9.30 17.41
C ILE A 68 2.67 10.28 16.26
N GLY A 69 3.83 10.95 16.18
CA GLY A 69 4.07 11.88 15.08
C GLY A 69 5.24 12.82 15.30
N GLY A 70 5.27 13.89 14.50
CA GLY A 70 6.27 14.94 14.66
C GLY A 70 6.03 15.78 15.91
N THR A 71 7.10 16.09 16.64
CA THR A 71 7.02 16.87 17.89
C THR A 71 6.89 18.39 17.68
N SER A 72 7.12 18.88 16.46
CA SER A 72 6.95 20.29 16.13
C SER A 72 5.47 20.65 15.90
N ASP A 73 5.11 21.92 16.03
CA ASP A 73 3.75 22.41 15.76
C ASP A 73 3.30 22.20 14.31
N ARG A 74 4.25 22.08 13.39
CA ARG A 74 3.99 21.68 11.97
C ARG A 74 3.92 20.17 11.77
N GLY A 75 4.17 19.39 12.82
CA GLY A 75 4.02 17.93 12.79
C GLY A 75 2.57 17.53 12.54
N VAL A 76 2.41 16.29 12.11
CA VAL A 76 1.10 15.67 11.86
C VAL A 76 1.00 14.44 12.77
N VAL A 77 -0.20 14.20 13.27
CA VAL A 77 -0.53 12.95 13.97
C VAL A 77 -0.50 11.81 12.96
N ALA A 78 0.50 10.93 13.06
CA ALA A 78 0.59 9.73 12.22
C ALA A 78 -0.38 8.63 12.70
N SER A 79 -0.51 8.48 14.03
CA SER A 79 -1.47 7.58 14.67
C SER A 79 -1.82 8.12 16.05
N CYS A 80 -2.99 7.76 16.57
CA CYS A 80 -3.42 8.14 17.89
C CYS A 80 -4.17 6.99 18.58
N SER A 81 -4.07 6.93 19.93
CA SER A 81 -4.76 5.92 20.73
C SER A 81 -6.27 6.13 20.74
N TYR A 82 -7.03 5.11 21.11
CA TYR A 82 -8.49 5.23 21.25
C TYR A 82 -8.88 6.24 22.33
N GLU A 83 -8.07 6.36 23.39
CA GLU A 83 -8.26 7.38 24.41
C GLU A 83 -8.15 8.79 23.83
N ALA A 84 -7.15 9.05 22.97
CA ALA A 84 -7.01 10.33 22.29
C ALA A 84 -8.13 10.60 21.28
N ARG A 85 -8.65 9.55 20.60
CA ARG A 85 -9.79 9.69 19.66
C ARG A 85 -11.07 10.18 20.33
N LYS A 86 -11.27 9.91 21.63
CA LYS A 86 -12.42 10.44 22.40
C LYS A 86 -12.45 11.96 22.46
N PHE A 87 -11.29 12.62 22.31
CA PHE A 87 -11.18 14.09 22.21
C PHE A 87 -11.32 14.61 20.77
N GLY A 88 -11.73 13.77 19.81
CA GLY A 88 -11.87 14.15 18.39
C GLY A 88 -10.55 14.13 17.61
N ILE A 89 -9.46 13.63 18.20
CA ILE A 89 -8.16 13.54 17.54
C ILE A 89 -8.15 12.36 16.57
N HIS A 90 -7.60 12.59 15.36
CA HIS A 90 -7.49 11.56 14.33
C HIS A 90 -6.16 11.66 13.57
N SER A 91 -5.79 10.61 12.84
CA SER A 91 -4.64 10.61 11.95
C SER A 91 -4.76 11.72 10.90
N ALA A 92 -3.62 12.27 10.49
CA ALA A 92 -3.48 13.44 9.63
C ALA A 92 -3.86 14.80 10.25
N MET A 93 -4.35 14.86 11.50
CA MET A 93 -4.59 16.13 12.21
C MET A 93 -3.26 16.84 12.49
N PRO A 94 -3.20 18.19 12.33
CA PRO A 94 -2.02 18.96 12.76
C PRO A 94 -1.72 18.75 14.25
N MET A 95 -0.45 18.53 14.59
CA MET A 95 -0.05 18.25 16.00
C MET A 95 -0.39 19.40 16.94
N LYS A 96 -0.30 20.66 16.48
CA LYS A 96 -0.73 21.84 17.25
C LYS A 96 -2.20 21.73 17.66
N MET A 97 -3.09 21.37 16.73
CA MET A 97 -4.52 21.23 17.00
C MET A 97 -4.79 20.05 17.93
N ALA A 98 -4.11 18.92 17.73
CA ALA A 98 -4.25 17.74 18.60
C ALA A 98 -3.87 18.04 20.04
N ARG A 99 -2.80 18.80 20.28
CA ARG A 99 -2.39 19.25 21.63
C ARG A 99 -3.38 20.23 22.26
N GLN A 100 -4.08 21.04 21.46
CA GLN A 100 -5.14 21.91 21.99
C GLN A 100 -6.37 21.12 22.44
N LEU A 101 -6.72 20.06 21.70
CA LEU A 101 -7.86 19.19 22.03
C LEU A 101 -7.59 18.28 23.24
N CYS A 102 -6.36 17.84 23.45
CA CYS A 102 -5.96 16.99 24.55
C CYS A 102 -4.55 17.40 25.06
N PRO A 103 -4.44 18.41 25.93
CA PRO A 103 -3.15 18.90 26.44
C PRO A 103 -2.35 17.84 27.20
N GLU A 104 -3.02 16.90 27.87
CA GLU A 104 -2.40 15.79 28.59
C GLU A 104 -1.91 14.65 27.70
N ALA A 105 -2.14 14.71 26.40
CA ALA A 105 -1.73 13.65 25.48
C ALA A 105 -0.20 13.53 25.40
N ILE A 106 0.28 12.31 25.54
CA ILE A 106 1.70 11.98 25.44
C ILE A 106 2.08 11.92 23.96
N VAL A 107 2.99 12.81 23.53
CA VAL A 107 3.49 12.81 22.14
C VAL A 107 4.76 12.00 22.05
N VAL A 108 4.72 10.92 21.26
CA VAL A 108 5.85 10.03 20.99
C VAL A 108 6.33 10.21 19.57
N ARG A 109 7.64 10.37 19.40
CA ARG A 109 8.25 10.40 18.07
C ARG A 109 8.38 8.97 17.53
N GLY A 110 7.62 8.66 16.47
CA GLY A 110 7.62 7.33 15.88
C GLY A 110 8.99 6.88 15.34
N ASN A 111 9.24 5.58 15.46
CA ASN A 111 10.42 4.91 14.91
C ASN A 111 10.02 3.93 13.80
N ALA A 112 10.17 4.35 12.55
CA ALA A 112 9.81 3.54 11.39
C ALA A 112 10.56 2.18 11.33
N GLY A 113 11.81 2.12 11.77
CA GLY A 113 12.58 0.87 11.79
C GLY A 113 12.00 -0.16 12.76
N THR A 114 11.55 0.29 13.93
CA THR A 114 10.88 -0.56 14.91
C THR A 114 9.52 -1.05 14.39
N TYR A 115 8.73 -0.14 13.81
CA TYR A 115 7.41 -0.51 13.25
C TYR A 115 7.53 -1.51 12.09
N SER A 116 8.59 -1.39 11.27
CA SER A 116 8.86 -2.38 10.21
C SER A 116 9.07 -3.78 10.77
N LYS A 117 9.83 -3.92 11.86
CA LYS A 117 10.07 -5.21 12.50
C LYS A 117 8.78 -5.84 13.04
N PHE A 118 7.92 -5.05 13.68
CA PHE A 118 6.60 -5.54 14.11
C PHE A 118 5.70 -5.92 12.92
N SER A 119 5.72 -5.13 11.85
CA SER A 119 4.98 -5.44 10.63
C SER A 119 5.49 -6.70 9.93
N GLU A 120 6.80 -6.94 9.94
CA GLU A 120 7.42 -8.16 9.43
C GLU A 120 7.01 -9.37 10.26
N ALA A 121 7.05 -9.29 11.59
CA ALA A 121 6.61 -10.36 12.48
C ALA A 121 5.14 -10.78 12.22
N VAL A 122 4.22 -9.81 12.09
CA VAL A 122 2.83 -10.10 11.70
C VAL A 122 2.77 -10.74 10.31
N THR A 123 3.56 -10.25 9.37
CA THR A 123 3.59 -10.78 7.99
C THR A 123 4.07 -12.23 7.95
N ASP A 124 5.07 -12.60 8.76
CA ASP A 124 5.61 -13.95 8.82
C ASP A 124 4.56 -14.94 9.36
N VAL A 125 3.84 -14.58 10.42
CA VAL A 125 2.73 -15.40 10.95
C VAL A 125 1.64 -15.62 9.89
N ILE A 126 1.26 -14.57 9.14
CA ILE A 126 0.25 -14.68 8.08
C ILE A 126 0.78 -15.59 6.95
N LYS A 127 2.02 -15.37 6.50
CA LYS A 127 2.66 -16.13 5.42
C LYS A 127 2.74 -17.62 5.71
N GLU A 128 2.99 -18.00 6.95
CA GLU A 128 3.02 -19.40 7.38
C GLU A 128 1.63 -20.05 7.45
N SER A 129 0.59 -19.24 7.68
CA SER A 129 -0.76 -19.73 7.99
C SER A 129 -1.68 -19.82 6.78
N VAL A 130 -1.42 -19.07 5.70
CA VAL A 130 -2.34 -18.96 4.56
C VAL A 130 -1.63 -18.98 3.21
N PRO A 131 -2.25 -19.58 2.17
CA PRO A 131 -1.62 -19.74 0.86
C PRO A 131 -1.54 -18.43 0.05
N LEU A 132 -2.50 -17.52 0.24
CA LEU A 132 -2.60 -16.28 -0.54
C LEU A 132 -2.98 -15.11 0.34
N TYR A 133 -2.08 -14.13 0.40
CA TYR A 133 -2.31 -12.86 1.08
C TYR A 133 -1.73 -11.69 0.28
N GLU A 134 -2.28 -10.51 0.51
CA GLU A 134 -1.82 -9.23 -0.02
C GLU A 134 -1.55 -8.30 1.14
N LYS A 135 -0.32 -7.80 1.25
CA LYS A 135 0.04 -6.76 2.21
C LYS A 135 -0.27 -5.40 1.61
N SER A 136 -1.37 -4.79 2.04
CA SER A 136 -1.86 -3.51 1.53
C SER A 136 -1.13 -2.32 2.15
N SER A 137 -0.77 -2.43 3.45
CA SER A 137 0.04 -1.44 4.17
C SER A 137 0.94 -2.13 5.21
N VAL A 138 1.50 -1.37 6.15
CA VAL A 138 2.30 -1.91 7.26
C VAL A 138 1.50 -2.74 8.24
N ASP A 139 0.20 -2.49 8.31
CA ASP A 139 -0.73 -2.98 9.31
C ASP A 139 -1.99 -3.61 8.71
N GLU A 140 -2.16 -3.54 7.37
CA GLU A 140 -3.33 -4.05 6.66
C GLU A 140 -2.98 -5.21 5.73
N PHE A 141 -3.80 -6.27 5.80
CA PHE A 141 -3.64 -7.48 4.98
C PHE A 141 -4.99 -7.93 4.43
N TYR A 142 -5.00 -8.33 3.15
CA TYR A 142 -6.10 -9.09 2.57
C TYR A 142 -5.66 -10.54 2.40
N ILE A 143 -6.54 -11.47 2.77
CA ILE A 143 -6.29 -12.91 2.73
C ILE A 143 -7.42 -13.57 1.94
N ASP A 144 -7.10 -14.43 0.98
CA ASP A 144 -8.08 -15.21 0.24
C ASP A 144 -8.14 -16.63 0.79
N LEU A 145 -9.25 -16.94 1.46
CA LEU A 145 -9.54 -18.25 2.03
C LEU A 145 -10.53 -19.05 1.18
N THR A 146 -10.77 -18.62 -0.07
CA THR A 146 -11.71 -19.30 -0.97
C THR A 146 -11.33 -20.78 -1.14
N GLY A 147 -12.29 -21.68 -0.95
CA GLY A 147 -12.09 -23.12 -1.03
C GLY A 147 -11.61 -23.81 0.26
N MET A 148 -11.21 -23.05 1.28
CA MET A 148 -10.78 -23.61 2.57
C MET A 148 -11.94 -23.97 3.50
N ASP A 149 -13.16 -23.54 3.18
CA ASP A 149 -14.39 -23.88 3.94
C ASP A 149 -14.59 -25.40 4.13
N LYS A 150 -14.14 -26.19 3.14
CA LYS A 150 -14.31 -27.65 3.14
C LYS A 150 -13.48 -28.37 4.21
N PHE A 151 -12.41 -27.72 4.66
CA PHE A 151 -11.43 -28.35 5.56
C PHE A 151 -11.50 -27.80 6.98
N PHE A 152 -11.64 -26.49 7.13
CA PHE A 152 -11.43 -25.82 8.42
C PHE A 152 -12.56 -24.87 8.83
N GLY A 153 -13.40 -24.44 7.86
CA GLY A 153 -14.30 -23.30 8.07
C GLY A 153 -13.55 -21.95 8.07
N CYS A 154 -13.80 -21.11 7.07
CA CYS A 154 -13.02 -19.88 6.87
C CYS A 154 -13.08 -18.90 8.05
N GLU A 155 -14.22 -18.82 8.74
CA GLU A 155 -14.37 -17.97 9.93
C GLU A 155 -13.51 -18.48 11.10
N LYS A 156 -13.53 -19.78 11.36
CA LYS A 156 -12.72 -20.44 12.40
C LYS A 156 -11.24 -20.21 12.12
N LEU A 157 -10.79 -20.48 10.88
CA LEU A 157 -9.40 -20.29 10.47
C LEU A 157 -8.95 -18.82 10.63
N ALA A 158 -9.79 -17.86 10.23
CA ALA A 158 -9.47 -16.43 10.40
C ALA A 158 -9.39 -16.04 11.88
N SER A 159 -10.25 -16.61 12.73
CA SER A 159 -10.23 -16.38 14.18
C SER A 159 -8.99 -17.00 14.83
N GLU A 160 -8.61 -18.22 14.46
CA GLU A 160 -7.40 -18.89 14.93
C GLU A 160 -6.14 -18.11 14.50
N LEU A 161 -6.08 -17.66 13.25
CA LEU A 161 -5.00 -16.80 12.75
C LEU A 161 -4.89 -15.50 13.56
N ARG A 162 -6.02 -14.84 13.82
CA ARG A 162 -6.07 -13.65 14.68
C ARG A 162 -5.47 -13.93 16.05
N GLN A 163 -5.88 -15.02 16.71
CA GLN A 163 -5.36 -15.40 18.04
C GLN A 163 -3.87 -15.71 18.00
N ARG A 164 -3.42 -16.39 16.94
CA ARG A 164 -2.00 -16.69 16.72
C ARG A 164 -1.17 -15.41 16.60
N ILE A 165 -1.61 -14.45 15.79
CA ILE A 165 -0.93 -13.15 15.64
C ILE A 165 -0.82 -12.45 16.99
N ILE A 166 -1.93 -12.36 17.75
CA ILE A 166 -1.93 -11.72 19.08
C ILE A 166 -0.96 -12.41 20.02
N LYS A 167 -0.97 -13.74 20.06
CA LYS A 167 -0.10 -14.55 20.94
C LYS A 167 1.38 -14.37 20.60
N GLU A 168 1.74 -14.38 19.30
CA GLU A 168 3.14 -14.35 18.88
C GLU A 168 3.72 -12.94 18.83
N THR A 169 2.90 -11.92 18.54
CA THR A 169 3.39 -10.54 18.36
C THR A 169 2.99 -9.59 19.51
N GLY A 170 2.01 -9.94 20.31
CA GLY A 170 1.43 -9.05 21.32
C GLY A 170 0.56 -7.93 20.74
N LEU A 171 0.40 -7.83 19.41
CA LEU A 171 -0.33 -6.77 18.76
C LEU A 171 -1.83 -7.07 18.66
N PRO A 172 -2.72 -6.13 19.06
CA PRO A 172 -4.16 -6.28 18.88
C PRO A 172 -4.51 -6.15 17.40
N ILE A 173 -5.30 -7.10 16.88
CA ILE A 173 -5.71 -7.11 15.48
C ILE A 173 -7.20 -7.40 15.35
N SER A 174 -7.87 -6.68 14.45
CA SER A 174 -9.28 -6.86 14.11
C SER A 174 -9.42 -7.37 12.67
N PHE A 175 -10.50 -8.10 12.39
CA PHE A 175 -10.77 -8.53 11.02
C PHE A 175 -12.24 -8.50 10.62
N GLY A 176 -12.45 -8.38 9.31
CA GLY A 176 -13.73 -8.61 8.64
C GLY A 176 -13.61 -9.71 7.59
N LEU A 177 -14.54 -10.65 7.58
CA LEU A 177 -14.66 -11.70 6.59
C LEU A 177 -15.89 -11.44 5.73
N SER A 178 -15.74 -11.48 4.41
CA SER A 178 -16.84 -11.35 3.45
C SER A 178 -16.46 -11.93 2.07
N VAL A 179 -17.26 -11.65 1.05
CA VAL A 179 -17.04 -12.15 -0.31
C VAL A 179 -16.06 -11.31 -1.14
N ASN A 180 -15.69 -10.12 -0.69
CA ASN A 180 -14.80 -9.22 -1.44
C ASN A 180 -14.02 -8.26 -0.53
N LYS A 181 -13.01 -7.61 -1.10
CA LYS A 181 -12.11 -6.70 -0.38
C LYS A 181 -12.81 -5.49 0.23
N THR A 182 -13.75 -4.88 -0.50
CA THR A 182 -14.46 -3.67 -0.05
C THR A 182 -15.28 -3.95 1.20
N VAL A 183 -16.11 -4.98 1.18
CA VAL A 183 -17.00 -5.31 2.31
C VAL A 183 -16.18 -5.80 3.51
N SER A 184 -15.16 -6.64 3.28
CA SER A 184 -14.26 -7.11 4.35
C SER A 184 -13.54 -5.96 5.05
N LYS A 185 -13.05 -4.96 4.30
CA LYS A 185 -12.40 -3.78 4.90
C LYS A 185 -13.37 -2.95 5.73
N ILE A 186 -14.58 -2.69 5.23
CA ILE A 186 -15.61 -1.96 5.98
C ILE A 186 -15.97 -2.74 7.24
N ALA A 187 -16.17 -4.07 7.14
CA ALA A 187 -16.46 -4.93 8.28
C ALA A 187 -15.33 -4.88 9.34
N THR A 188 -14.05 -4.85 8.93
CA THR A 188 -12.94 -4.66 9.86
C THR A 188 -13.03 -3.32 10.59
N CYS A 189 -13.36 -2.24 9.87
CA CYS A 189 -13.51 -0.92 10.48
C CYS A 189 -14.64 -0.86 11.51
N GLU A 190 -15.76 -1.56 11.25
CA GLU A 190 -16.89 -1.66 12.17
C GLU A 190 -16.61 -2.64 13.34
N ALA A 191 -15.72 -3.62 13.13
CA ALA A 191 -15.31 -4.56 14.17
C ALA A 191 -14.37 -3.93 15.22
N LYS A 192 -13.62 -2.88 14.87
CA LYS A 192 -12.63 -2.27 15.78
C LYS A 192 -13.27 -1.66 17.04
N PRO A 193 -12.62 -1.72 18.19
CA PRO A 193 -11.32 -2.35 18.45
C PRO A 193 -11.42 -3.82 18.85
N TYR A 194 -10.35 -4.58 18.58
CA TYR A 194 -10.10 -5.93 19.09
C TYR A 194 -11.24 -6.92 18.87
N ASN A 195 -11.86 -6.89 17.68
CA ASN A 195 -13.03 -7.71 17.40
C ASN A 195 -13.00 -8.24 15.95
N GLN A 196 -14.03 -8.98 15.57
CA GLN A 196 -14.21 -9.59 14.27
C GLN A 196 -15.67 -9.55 13.82
N ILE A 197 -15.91 -9.43 12.52
CA ILE A 197 -17.25 -9.48 11.91
C ILE A 197 -17.22 -10.35 10.66
N HIS A 198 -18.20 -11.23 10.54
CA HIS A 198 -18.43 -12.03 9.34
C HIS A 198 -19.71 -11.56 8.64
N ILE A 199 -19.57 -11.09 7.40
CA ILE A 199 -20.69 -10.69 6.53
C ILE A 199 -20.96 -11.83 5.56
N LEU A 200 -22.11 -12.47 5.71
CA LEU A 200 -22.54 -13.62 4.91
C LEU A 200 -22.83 -13.19 3.47
N LYS A 201 -22.61 -14.12 2.52
CA LYS A 201 -22.98 -13.90 1.11
C LYS A 201 -24.45 -13.54 0.97
N GLY A 202 -24.72 -12.47 0.22
CA GLY A 202 -26.07 -11.93 0.01
C GLY A 202 -26.53 -10.91 1.05
N THR A 203 -25.78 -10.70 2.13
CA THR A 203 -26.07 -9.68 3.16
C THR A 203 -25.20 -8.44 3.06
N GLU A 204 -24.36 -8.32 2.03
CA GLU A 204 -23.41 -7.22 1.83
C GLU A 204 -24.15 -5.88 1.71
N LYS A 205 -25.17 -5.83 0.84
CA LYS A 205 -25.94 -4.61 0.59
C LYS A 205 -26.72 -4.14 1.83
N PRO A 206 -27.47 -4.98 2.55
CA PRO A 206 -28.08 -4.63 3.83
C PRO A 206 -27.09 -4.16 4.89
N PHE A 207 -25.92 -4.82 5.00
CA PHE A 207 -24.86 -4.41 5.93
C PHE A 207 -24.34 -3.00 5.64
N LEU A 208 -24.10 -2.68 4.37
CA LEU A 208 -23.57 -1.39 3.96
C LEU A 208 -24.61 -0.26 4.05
N SER A 209 -25.88 -0.58 3.86
CA SER A 209 -26.99 0.37 3.72
C SER A 209 -27.05 1.48 4.79
N PRO A 210 -26.98 1.19 6.11
CA PRO A 210 -27.10 2.20 7.16
C PRO A 210 -25.81 3.03 7.37
N LEU A 211 -24.68 2.61 6.76
CA LEU A 211 -23.39 3.24 7.01
C LEU A 211 -23.26 4.58 6.26
N PRO A 212 -22.53 5.55 6.82
CA PRO A 212 -22.23 6.80 6.14
C PRO A 212 -21.33 6.59 4.92
N VAL A 213 -21.52 7.40 3.87
CA VAL A 213 -20.80 7.25 2.58
C VAL A 213 -19.27 7.37 2.72
N ILE A 214 -18.77 8.06 3.75
CA ILE A 214 -17.32 8.17 4.01
C ILE A 214 -16.66 6.83 4.36
N LYS A 215 -17.44 5.82 4.73
CA LYS A 215 -16.93 4.46 5.01
C LYS A 215 -16.55 3.69 3.75
N ILE A 216 -17.01 4.13 2.58
CA ILE A 216 -16.65 3.49 1.30
C ILE A 216 -15.17 3.78 0.99
N PRO A 217 -14.32 2.75 0.82
CA PRO A 217 -12.93 2.95 0.39
C PRO A 217 -12.87 3.74 -0.92
N MET A 218 -12.00 4.76 -0.97
CA MET A 218 -11.83 5.78 -2.02
C MET A 218 -12.73 7.02 -1.88
N VAL A 219 -13.67 7.06 -0.94
CA VAL A 219 -14.36 8.30 -0.58
C VAL A 219 -13.52 9.03 0.46
N GLY A 220 -12.76 10.03 -0.01
CA GLY A 220 -12.03 10.95 0.86
C GLY A 220 -12.85 12.19 1.18
N GLU A 221 -12.30 13.09 2.00
CA GLU A 221 -12.98 14.29 2.50
C GLU A 221 -13.62 15.15 1.39
N VAL A 222 -12.91 15.37 0.28
CA VAL A 222 -13.41 16.18 -0.85
C VAL A 222 -14.65 15.54 -1.49
N THR A 223 -14.58 14.22 -1.74
CA THR A 223 -15.70 13.47 -2.32
C THR A 223 -16.86 13.38 -1.33
N TYR A 224 -16.56 13.22 -0.04
CA TYR A 224 -17.57 13.19 1.02
C TYR A 224 -18.34 14.53 1.10
N ARG A 225 -17.63 15.67 1.07
CA ARG A 225 -18.28 16.99 1.04
C ARG A 225 -19.18 17.15 -0.18
N ALA A 226 -18.71 16.75 -1.37
CA ALA A 226 -19.53 16.79 -2.58
C ALA A 226 -20.79 15.92 -2.47
N PHE A 227 -20.73 14.77 -1.78
CA PHE A 227 -21.91 13.98 -1.46
C PHE A 227 -22.84 14.70 -0.48
N CYS A 228 -22.29 15.32 0.58
CA CYS A 228 -23.09 16.07 1.55
C CYS A 228 -23.82 17.26 0.90
N ASP A 229 -23.15 17.98 -0.01
CA ASP A 229 -23.75 19.10 -0.76
C ASP A 229 -24.93 18.65 -1.64
N LEU A 230 -24.93 17.39 -2.07
CA LEU A 230 -26.05 16.75 -2.79
C LEU A 230 -27.07 16.08 -1.85
N GLY A 231 -26.92 16.22 -0.53
CA GLY A 231 -27.81 15.58 0.47
C GLY A 231 -27.56 14.08 0.67
N ILE A 232 -26.50 13.51 0.07
CA ILE A 232 -26.18 12.08 0.12
C ILE A 232 -25.25 11.82 1.30
N LYS A 233 -25.80 11.33 2.42
CA LYS A 233 -25.04 11.06 3.66
C LYS A 233 -24.82 9.57 3.92
N GLN A 234 -25.76 8.73 3.50
CA GLN A 234 -25.75 7.28 3.73
C GLN A 234 -25.54 6.49 2.45
N ILE A 235 -24.93 5.32 2.59
CA ILE A 235 -24.69 4.39 1.47
C ILE A 235 -25.99 3.96 0.81
N LYS A 236 -27.07 3.79 1.59
CA LYS A 236 -28.41 3.46 1.09
C LYS A 236 -28.84 4.37 -0.08
N THR A 237 -28.64 5.66 0.05
CA THR A 237 -29.01 6.62 -1.00
C THR A 237 -28.27 6.34 -2.33
N ILE A 238 -26.97 5.98 -2.25
CA ILE A 238 -26.20 5.61 -3.44
C ILE A 238 -26.70 4.28 -4.03
N GLN A 239 -27.10 3.33 -3.19
CA GLN A 239 -27.65 2.03 -3.63
C GLN A 239 -28.95 2.16 -4.39
N GLU A 240 -29.77 3.16 -4.06
CA GLU A 240 -31.07 3.46 -4.68
C GLU A 240 -30.95 4.31 -5.94
N MET A 241 -29.79 4.98 -6.16
CA MET A 241 -29.56 5.82 -7.33
C MET A 241 -29.19 5.00 -8.56
N PRO A 242 -29.65 5.40 -9.78
CA PRO A 242 -29.14 4.85 -11.03
C PRO A 242 -27.64 5.12 -11.18
N VAL A 243 -26.91 4.14 -11.72
CA VAL A 243 -25.45 4.28 -11.91
C VAL A 243 -25.09 5.43 -12.86
N GLU A 244 -25.96 5.73 -13.84
CA GLU A 244 -25.80 6.80 -14.81
C GLU A 244 -25.74 8.17 -14.14
N MET A 245 -26.53 8.41 -13.09
CA MET A 245 -26.45 9.64 -12.29
C MET A 245 -25.11 9.77 -11.58
N MET A 246 -24.61 8.68 -11.00
CA MET A 246 -23.31 8.67 -10.34
C MET A 246 -22.18 8.94 -11.34
N VAL A 247 -22.27 8.37 -12.54
CA VAL A 247 -21.28 8.61 -13.61
C VAL A 247 -21.35 10.05 -14.11
N LYS A 248 -22.55 10.63 -14.24
CA LYS A 248 -22.72 12.01 -14.69
C LYS A 248 -22.07 13.01 -13.72
N VAL A 249 -22.15 12.78 -12.41
CA VAL A 249 -21.66 13.71 -11.39
C VAL A 249 -20.18 13.46 -11.05
N PHE A 250 -19.77 12.20 -10.89
CA PHE A 250 -18.44 11.82 -10.38
C PHE A 250 -17.57 11.09 -11.42
N GLY A 251 -18.02 10.97 -12.67
CA GLY A 251 -17.30 10.29 -13.72
C GLY A 251 -17.07 8.81 -13.43
N LYS A 252 -15.92 8.28 -13.86
CA LYS A 252 -15.51 6.90 -13.63
C LYS A 252 -15.45 6.53 -12.14
N ASN A 253 -15.05 7.48 -11.29
CA ASN A 253 -15.05 7.26 -9.84
C ASN A 253 -16.45 7.03 -9.30
N GLY A 254 -17.46 7.72 -9.83
CA GLY A 254 -18.87 7.53 -9.45
C GLY A 254 -19.34 6.11 -9.69
N GLN A 255 -19.01 5.52 -10.85
CA GLN A 255 -19.30 4.11 -11.14
C GLN A 255 -18.65 3.16 -10.13
N THR A 256 -17.38 3.39 -9.82
CA THR A 256 -16.65 2.56 -8.85
C THR A 256 -17.24 2.67 -7.43
N ILE A 257 -17.62 3.89 -7.01
CA ILE A 257 -18.24 4.12 -5.70
C ILE A 257 -19.62 3.45 -5.66
N TRP A 258 -20.41 3.55 -6.72
CA TRP A 258 -21.71 2.89 -6.83
C TRP A 258 -21.58 1.36 -6.72
N GLN A 259 -20.63 0.76 -7.43
CA GLN A 259 -20.37 -0.67 -7.32
C GLN A 259 -20.04 -1.06 -5.87
N LYS A 260 -19.11 -0.34 -5.24
CA LYS A 260 -18.72 -0.58 -3.84
C LYS A 260 -19.88 -0.40 -2.86
N ALA A 261 -20.72 0.60 -3.05
CA ALA A 261 -21.94 0.83 -2.27
C ALA A 261 -22.91 -0.35 -2.36
N ASN A 262 -22.98 -1.00 -3.51
CA ASN A 262 -23.81 -2.20 -3.73
C ASN A 262 -23.09 -3.51 -3.34
N GLY A 263 -21.93 -3.46 -2.70
CA GLY A 263 -21.17 -4.63 -2.27
C GLY A 263 -20.47 -5.38 -3.42
N ILE A 264 -20.27 -4.72 -4.56
CA ILE A 264 -19.65 -5.30 -5.76
C ILE A 264 -18.19 -4.89 -5.83
N ASP A 265 -17.28 -5.86 -5.71
CA ASP A 265 -15.83 -5.66 -5.88
C ASP A 265 -15.17 -6.97 -6.34
N ASN A 266 -14.76 -7.00 -7.60
CA ASN A 266 -14.14 -8.16 -8.20
C ASN A 266 -12.60 -8.14 -8.11
N THR A 267 -12.02 -7.15 -7.41
CA THR A 267 -10.57 -7.03 -7.27
C THR A 267 -9.99 -8.29 -6.61
N PRO A 268 -9.02 -8.96 -7.25
CA PRO A 268 -8.39 -10.14 -6.66
C PRO A 268 -7.44 -9.77 -5.52
N VAL A 269 -7.14 -10.72 -4.64
CA VAL A 269 -6.01 -10.64 -3.72
C VAL A 269 -4.73 -10.89 -4.51
N GLN A 270 -3.80 -9.94 -4.48
CA GLN A 270 -2.55 -9.98 -5.24
C GLN A 270 -1.36 -9.91 -4.29
N GLN A 271 -0.57 -10.97 -4.27
CA GLN A 271 0.59 -11.09 -3.38
C GLN A 271 1.63 -9.97 -3.58
N TYR A 272 1.77 -9.51 -4.80
CA TYR A 272 2.72 -8.48 -5.18
C TYR A 272 2.18 -7.59 -6.30
N THR A 273 2.40 -6.30 -6.18
CA THR A 273 2.16 -5.32 -7.25
C THR A 273 3.43 -4.53 -7.51
N GLU A 274 3.83 -4.49 -8.77
CA GLU A 274 5.03 -3.77 -9.16
C GLU A 274 4.91 -2.27 -8.91
N ARG A 275 5.96 -1.67 -8.33
CA ARG A 275 6.01 -0.23 -8.09
C ARG A 275 6.11 0.53 -9.39
N LYS A 276 5.20 1.47 -9.60
CA LYS A 276 5.18 2.36 -10.77
C LYS A 276 6.08 3.58 -10.61
N SER A 277 6.38 3.97 -9.38
CA SER A 277 7.23 5.13 -9.07
C SER A 277 7.80 5.04 -7.65
N ILE A 278 8.90 5.76 -7.42
CA ILE A 278 9.44 6.05 -6.10
C ILE A 278 9.56 7.55 -5.92
N SER A 279 9.31 8.06 -4.72
CA SER A 279 9.38 9.49 -4.43
C SER A 279 9.71 9.76 -2.98
N THR A 280 10.28 10.92 -2.73
CA THR A 280 10.44 11.47 -1.39
C THR A 280 10.08 12.95 -1.40
N GLU A 281 9.41 13.39 -0.36
CA GLU A 281 9.03 14.78 -0.16
C GLU A 281 9.47 15.23 1.24
N ARG A 282 9.89 16.45 1.37
CA ARG A 282 10.30 17.03 2.64
C ARG A 282 9.68 18.40 2.87
N SER A 283 8.85 18.50 3.89
CA SER A 283 8.39 19.76 4.44
C SER A 283 9.41 20.30 5.45
N PHE A 284 9.62 21.60 5.47
CA PHE A 284 10.55 22.25 6.37
C PHE A 284 9.84 22.72 7.65
N ASP A 285 10.53 22.65 8.80
CA ASP A 285 10.01 23.17 10.06
C ASP A 285 9.88 24.70 10.01
N ARG A 286 10.76 25.37 9.26
CA ARG A 286 10.69 26.78 8.91
C ARG A 286 10.87 26.92 7.41
N ASP A 287 10.00 27.71 6.79
CA ASP A 287 10.08 28.01 5.37
C ASP A 287 11.38 28.75 5.07
N THR A 288 11.99 28.56 3.92
CA THR A 288 13.33 29.07 3.61
C THR A 288 13.44 29.58 2.18
N THR A 289 14.32 30.58 1.98
CA THR A 289 14.78 31.06 0.67
C THR A 289 16.24 30.68 0.42
N ASP A 290 16.89 29.99 1.34
CA ASP A 290 18.29 29.62 1.22
C ASP A 290 18.47 28.55 0.12
N VAL A 291 18.91 29.02 -1.04
CA VAL A 291 19.11 28.23 -2.25
C VAL A 291 20.13 27.09 -2.01
N LYS A 292 21.27 27.42 -1.36
CA LYS A 292 22.33 26.43 -1.09
C LYS A 292 21.81 25.29 -0.22
N LYS A 293 21.05 25.63 0.82
CA LYS A 293 20.41 24.64 1.68
C LYS A 293 19.38 23.79 0.92
N LEU A 294 18.57 24.41 0.05
CA LEU A 294 17.60 23.71 -0.79
C LEU A 294 18.30 22.75 -1.74
N GLU A 295 19.34 23.21 -2.45
CA GLU A 295 20.13 22.39 -3.38
C GLU A 295 20.74 21.19 -2.66
N GLY A 296 21.36 21.39 -1.49
CA GLY A 296 21.94 20.29 -0.70
C GLY A 296 20.91 19.23 -0.30
N ILE A 297 19.73 19.67 0.12
CA ILE A 297 18.63 18.75 0.49
C ILE A 297 18.12 17.98 -0.74
N ILE A 298 17.93 18.67 -1.87
CA ILE A 298 17.45 18.07 -3.12
C ILE A 298 18.43 17.03 -3.64
N ILE A 299 19.73 17.34 -3.62
CA ILE A 299 20.80 16.39 -4.01
C ILE A 299 20.75 15.15 -3.12
N ALA A 300 20.70 15.33 -1.80
CA ALA A 300 20.66 14.22 -0.86
C ALA A 300 19.39 13.36 -1.01
N MET A 301 18.23 13.96 -1.28
CA MET A 301 16.99 13.24 -1.57
C MET A 301 17.09 12.43 -2.87
N ALA A 302 17.62 13.03 -3.93
CA ALA A 302 17.79 12.38 -5.22
C ALA A 302 18.80 11.22 -5.15
N GLU A 303 19.96 11.40 -4.49
CA GLU A 303 20.94 10.34 -4.27
C GLU A 303 20.35 9.14 -3.54
N ASN A 304 19.55 9.39 -2.49
CA ASN A 304 18.88 8.32 -1.75
C ASN A 304 17.88 7.56 -2.63
N LEU A 305 17.09 8.27 -3.44
CA LEU A 305 16.15 7.62 -4.37
C LEU A 305 16.87 6.84 -5.48
N ILE A 306 17.97 7.35 -6.01
CA ILE A 306 18.78 6.66 -7.04
C ILE A 306 19.40 5.40 -6.45
N PHE A 307 19.92 5.45 -5.23
CA PHE A 307 20.37 4.28 -4.50
C PHE A 307 19.27 3.22 -4.35
N GLN A 308 18.04 3.65 -4.00
CA GLN A 308 16.89 2.74 -3.93
C GLN A 308 16.54 2.12 -5.29
N LEU A 309 16.66 2.87 -6.41
CA LEU A 309 16.49 2.30 -7.76
C LEU A 309 17.49 1.17 -8.00
N ARG A 310 18.78 1.42 -7.78
CA ARG A 310 19.83 0.42 -8.00
C ARG A 310 19.67 -0.80 -7.09
N ARG A 311 19.38 -0.58 -5.80
CA ARG A 311 19.10 -1.66 -4.85
C ARG A 311 17.89 -2.52 -5.26
N GLY A 312 16.89 -1.93 -5.88
CA GLY A 312 15.71 -2.62 -6.41
C GLY A 312 15.89 -3.15 -7.84
N ASN A 313 17.09 -3.09 -8.42
CA ASN A 313 17.37 -3.41 -9.82
C ASN A 313 16.36 -2.74 -10.79
N LYS A 314 16.13 -1.44 -10.61
CA LYS A 314 15.19 -0.65 -11.40
C LYS A 314 15.88 0.52 -12.07
N LEU A 315 15.39 0.83 -13.28
CA LEU A 315 15.71 2.04 -14.03
C LEU A 315 14.50 2.95 -14.09
N SER A 316 14.73 4.26 -14.18
CA SER A 316 13.66 5.26 -14.36
C SER A 316 13.82 6.00 -15.68
N ALA A 317 12.71 6.29 -16.36
CA ALA A 317 12.68 7.10 -17.57
C ALA A 317 12.00 8.47 -17.39
N CYS A 318 11.63 8.84 -16.16
CA CYS A 318 11.01 10.15 -15.92
C CYS A 318 11.35 10.67 -14.53
N VAL A 319 11.86 11.89 -14.51
CA VAL A 319 12.19 12.65 -13.29
C VAL A 319 11.12 13.72 -13.10
N THR A 320 10.54 13.81 -11.90
CA THR A 320 9.61 14.87 -11.52
C THR A 320 10.15 15.61 -10.32
N PHE A 321 10.14 16.92 -10.36
CA PHE A 321 10.42 17.79 -9.24
C PHE A 321 9.15 18.50 -8.80
N LYS A 322 8.99 18.69 -7.49
CA LYS A 322 7.84 19.33 -6.84
C LYS A 322 8.33 20.38 -5.87
N ILE A 323 7.72 21.55 -5.90
CA ILE A 323 7.96 22.63 -4.96
C ILE A 323 6.64 23.15 -4.42
N ARG A 324 6.57 23.41 -3.12
CA ARG A 324 5.45 24.11 -2.48
C ARG A 324 5.97 25.32 -1.75
N TYR A 325 5.36 26.46 -1.99
CA TYR A 325 5.68 27.71 -1.34
C TYR A 325 4.87 27.92 -0.05
N SER A 326 5.19 28.99 0.69
CA SER A 326 4.54 29.33 1.96
C SER A 326 3.04 29.65 1.83
N ASP A 327 2.59 30.06 0.65
CA ASP A 327 1.19 30.26 0.29
C ASP A 327 0.43 28.94 0.00
N PHE A 328 1.05 27.80 0.22
CA PHE A 328 0.57 26.45 -0.07
C PHE A 328 0.35 26.12 -1.55
N GLN A 329 0.64 27.04 -2.47
CA GLN A 329 0.63 26.69 -3.89
C GLN A 329 1.76 25.73 -4.23
N THR A 330 1.40 24.68 -4.98
CA THR A 330 2.31 23.59 -5.34
C THR A 330 2.50 23.55 -6.84
N TYR A 331 3.76 23.54 -7.25
CA TYR A 331 4.14 23.43 -8.65
C TYR A 331 4.93 22.13 -8.86
N THR A 332 4.68 21.50 -10.01
CA THR A 332 5.38 20.27 -10.40
C THR A 332 5.82 20.38 -11.86
N MET A 333 7.03 19.89 -12.13
CA MET A 333 7.55 19.77 -13.49
C MET A 333 8.21 18.43 -13.65
N GLN A 334 8.09 17.84 -14.82
CA GLN A 334 8.69 16.55 -15.12
C GLN A 334 9.44 16.57 -16.45
N GLN A 335 10.45 15.73 -16.55
CA GLN A 335 11.24 15.54 -17.77
C GLN A 335 11.45 14.05 -18.03
N LYS A 336 11.23 13.62 -19.26
CA LYS A 336 11.59 12.29 -19.71
C LYS A 336 13.11 12.24 -19.94
N ILE A 337 13.71 11.11 -19.56
CA ILE A 337 15.12 10.81 -19.75
C ILE A 337 15.27 9.39 -20.33
N PRO A 338 16.39 9.03 -20.95
CA PRO A 338 16.71 7.64 -21.21
C PRO A 338 16.68 6.84 -19.91
N TYR A 339 16.30 5.57 -19.97
CA TYR A 339 16.27 4.69 -18.79
C TYR A 339 17.61 4.70 -18.08
N SER A 340 17.61 5.10 -16.83
CA SER A 340 18.85 5.25 -16.04
C SER A 340 18.63 5.06 -14.55
N SER A 341 19.69 4.62 -13.85
CA SER A 341 19.87 4.66 -12.41
C SER A 341 21.24 5.29 -12.03
N ALA A 342 21.80 6.06 -12.96
CA ALA A 342 23.13 6.68 -12.80
C ALA A 342 22.98 8.09 -12.22
N ASP A 343 23.71 8.37 -11.13
CA ASP A 343 23.68 9.67 -10.44
C ASP A 343 24.05 10.82 -11.38
N HIS A 344 25.10 10.64 -12.21
CA HIS A 344 25.60 11.70 -13.11
C HIS A 344 24.61 12.06 -14.25
N LYS A 345 23.68 11.15 -14.59
CA LYS A 345 22.63 11.42 -15.59
C LYS A 345 21.38 12.03 -14.96
N ILE A 346 20.99 11.60 -13.75
CA ILE A 346 19.74 11.99 -13.11
C ILE A 346 19.86 13.29 -12.31
N LEU A 347 20.94 13.47 -11.54
CA LEU A 347 21.08 14.67 -10.66
C LEU A 347 21.05 15.99 -11.44
N PRO A 348 21.74 16.15 -12.59
CA PRO A 348 21.66 17.39 -13.36
C PRO A 348 20.23 17.74 -13.77
N VAL A 349 19.43 16.74 -14.16
CA VAL A 349 18.02 16.92 -14.54
C VAL A 349 17.18 17.38 -13.36
N VAL A 350 17.37 16.79 -12.17
CA VAL A 350 16.67 17.21 -10.94
C VAL A 350 16.98 18.66 -10.63
N MET A 351 18.25 19.06 -10.73
CA MET A 351 18.70 20.44 -10.46
C MET A 351 18.21 21.44 -11.50
N GLU A 352 18.13 21.05 -12.76
CA GLU A 352 17.56 21.86 -13.83
C GLU A 352 16.06 22.12 -13.59
N LEU A 353 15.30 21.08 -13.25
CA LEU A 353 13.89 21.19 -12.91
C LEU A 353 13.66 22.09 -11.68
N PHE A 354 14.52 21.97 -10.66
CA PHE A 354 14.49 22.87 -9.51
C PHE A 354 14.68 24.33 -9.95
N LYS A 355 15.72 24.64 -10.71
CA LYS A 355 16.01 26.00 -11.19
C LYS A 355 14.87 26.56 -12.01
N LYS A 356 14.23 25.77 -12.87
CA LYS A 356 13.07 26.19 -13.67
C LYS A 356 11.83 26.49 -12.83
N LEU A 357 11.59 25.75 -11.72
CA LEU A 357 10.44 25.94 -10.85
C LEU A 357 10.68 26.97 -9.75
N TYR A 358 11.94 27.21 -9.35
CA TYR A 358 12.30 28.19 -8.33
C TYR A 358 12.36 29.60 -8.91
N GLN A 359 11.21 30.14 -9.33
CA GLN A 359 11.10 31.47 -9.95
C GLN A 359 10.43 32.52 -9.04
N ARG A 360 9.68 32.05 -8.03
CA ARG A 360 8.94 32.95 -7.13
C ARG A 360 9.83 33.41 -5.99
N ARG A 361 9.77 34.72 -5.68
CA ARG A 361 10.44 35.29 -4.50
C ARG A 361 9.64 35.03 -3.21
N LEU A 362 9.22 33.79 -3.01
CA LEU A 362 8.50 33.33 -1.83
C LEU A 362 9.30 32.26 -1.09
N LEU A 363 9.06 32.18 0.22
CA LEU A 363 9.63 31.13 1.05
C LEU A 363 9.15 29.75 0.59
N VAL A 364 10.07 28.80 0.51
CA VAL A 364 9.80 27.39 0.15
C VAL A 364 9.43 26.64 1.41
N ARG A 365 8.27 25.98 1.36
CA ARG A 365 7.73 25.16 2.43
C ARG A 365 8.05 23.68 2.29
N MET A 366 8.12 23.18 1.05
CA MET A 366 8.33 21.76 0.77
C MET A 366 9.01 21.58 -0.59
N VAL A 367 9.90 20.59 -0.67
CA VAL A 367 10.45 20.09 -1.93
C VAL A 367 10.23 18.58 -2.04
N GLY A 368 10.13 18.08 -3.27
CA GLY A 368 9.95 16.67 -3.55
C GLY A 368 10.60 16.23 -4.85
N VAL A 369 11.10 15.01 -4.86
CA VAL A 369 11.67 14.35 -6.05
C VAL A 369 10.93 13.03 -6.25
N ARG A 370 10.57 12.71 -7.50
CA ARG A 370 9.92 11.47 -7.88
C ARG A 370 10.54 10.90 -9.14
N PHE A 371 10.77 9.60 -9.15
CA PHE A 371 11.16 8.83 -10.31
C PHE A 371 10.02 7.89 -10.71
N SER A 372 9.66 7.87 -11.99
CA SER A 372 8.55 7.09 -12.52
C SER A 372 8.91 6.44 -13.87
N HIS A 373 7.96 5.68 -14.44
CA HIS A 373 8.23 4.80 -15.58
C HIS A 373 9.39 3.84 -15.24
N LEU A 374 9.18 3.10 -14.14
CA LEU A 374 10.18 2.15 -13.65
C LEU A 374 10.12 0.88 -14.49
N VAL A 375 11.30 0.36 -14.85
CA VAL A 375 11.46 -0.96 -15.47
C VAL A 375 12.51 -1.75 -14.72
N GLU A 376 12.41 -3.08 -14.79
CA GLU A 376 13.48 -3.95 -14.30
C GLU A 376 14.68 -3.87 -15.22
N GLY A 377 15.87 -3.86 -14.64
CA GLY A 377 17.11 -3.86 -15.37
C GLY A 377 18.26 -3.23 -14.59
N GLY A 378 19.45 -3.60 -14.99
CA GLY A 378 20.69 -2.99 -14.52
C GLY A 378 21.02 -1.72 -15.29
N PHE A 379 22.30 -1.43 -15.44
CA PHE A 379 22.74 -0.26 -16.21
C PHE A 379 22.48 -0.48 -17.69
N GLN A 380 21.93 0.53 -18.36
CA GLN A 380 21.90 0.57 -19.81
C GLN A 380 23.33 0.79 -20.32
N ILE A 381 23.85 -0.18 -21.08
CA ILE A 381 25.15 -0.05 -21.74
C ILE A 381 24.97 0.95 -22.87
N ASP A 382 25.73 2.02 -22.83
CA ASP A 382 25.84 2.98 -23.92
C ASP A 382 27.09 2.61 -24.74
N LEU A 383 26.94 2.39 -26.05
CA LEU A 383 28.04 1.95 -26.91
C LEU A 383 29.13 3.03 -27.09
N PHE A 384 28.82 4.28 -26.75
CA PHE A 384 29.70 5.43 -26.95
C PHE A 384 30.31 5.99 -25.65
N ASP A 385 29.84 5.49 -24.48
CA ASP A 385 30.35 5.91 -23.17
C ASP A 385 31.08 4.76 -22.47
N ASP A 386 32.31 4.98 -22.01
CA ASP A 386 33.02 4.05 -21.14
C ASP A 386 32.42 4.08 -19.72
N ASN A 387 31.24 3.46 -19.62
CA ASN A 387 30.44 3.47 -18.39
C ASN A 387 30.93 2.45 -17.33
N GLU A 388 31.86 1.54 -17.68
CA GLU A 388 32.26 0.43 -16.80
C GLU A 388 32.87 0.93 -15.49
N LYS A 389 33.79 1.89 -15.56
CA LYS A 389 34.42 2.49 -14.36
C LYS A 389 33.41 3.19 -13.45
N ILE A 390 32.46 3.90 -14.05
CA ILE A 390 31.41 4.64 -13.32
C ILE A 390 30.42 3.65 -12.68
N ILE A 391 30.06 2.59 -13.38
CA ILE A 391 29.21 1.52 -12.84
C ILE A 391 29.90 0.85 -11.65
N ASN A 392 31.17 0.50 -11.78
CA ASN A 392 31.96 -0.09 -10.70
C ASN A 392 32.06 0.86 -9.49
N LEU A 393 32.21 2.16 -9.71
CA LEU A 393 32.18 3.16 -8.65
C LEU A 393 30.81 3.15 -7.92
N TYR A 394 29.68 3.13 -8.64
CA TYR A 394 28.36 3.07 -8.00
C TYR A 394 28.16 1.78 -7.21
N HIS A 395 28.61 0.64 -7.72
CA HIS A 395 28.58 -0.61 -6.98
C HIS A 395 29.42 -0.56 -5.70
N ALA A 396 30.60 0.04 -5.74
CA ALA A 396 31.42 0.22 -4.56
C ALA A 396 30.75 1.15 -3.53
N MET A 397 30.22 2.28 -3.98
CA MET A 397 29.46 3.22 -3.12
C MET A 397 28.24 2.54 -2.47
N ASP A 398 27.49 1.77 -3.25
CA ASP A 398 26.29 1.09 -2.77
C ASP A 398 26.61 -0.02 -1.77
N LYS A 399 27.70 -0.80 -1.97
CA LYS A 399 28.23 -1.74 -0.96
C LYS A 399 28.58 -1.07 0.36
N MET A 400 29.19 0.12 0.31
CA MET A 400 29.49 0.90 1.51
C MET A 400 28.23 1.37 2.22
N ARG A 401 27.22 1.84 1.46
CA ARG A 401 25.92 2.24 2.02
C ARG A 401 25.15 1.07 2.64
N ASP A 402 25.14 -0.10 2.01
CA ASP A 402 24.51 -1.30 2.55
C ASP A 402 25.18 -1.77 3.86
N ARG A 403 26.50 -1.65 3.96
CA ARG A 403 27.26 -2.09 5.14
C ARG A 403 27.24 -1.10 6.31
N TYR A 404 27.32 0.19 6.01
CA TYR A 404 27.53 1.23 7.03
C TYR A 404 26.37 2.23 7.13
N GLY A 405 25.29 2.01 6.35
CA GLY A 405 24.10 2.83 6.30
C GLY A 405 24.08 3.84 5.15
N ASP A 406 22.89 4.29 4.79
CA ASP A 406 22.60 5.10 3.59
C ASP A 406 23.43 6.41 3.48
N ARG A 407 24.01 6.88 4.59
CA ARG A 407 24.78 8.11 4.68
C ARG A 407 26.30 7.88 4.72
N ALA A 408 26.75 6.64 4.64
CA ALA A 408 28.19 6.32 4.71
C ALA A 408 28.97 6.97 3.56
N VAL A 409 28.37 7.09 2.39
CA VAL A 409 28.94 7.77 1.23
C VAL A 409 27.92 8.72 0.66
N MET A 410 28.23 10.02 0.63
CA MET A 410 27.35 11.06 0.09
C MET A 410 28.16 12.21 -0.50
N ARG A 411 27.56 13.00 -1.37
CA ARG A 411 28.19 14.21 -1.92
C ARG A 411 28.33 15.27 -0.85
N ALA A 412 29.42 16.00 -0.86
CA ALA A 412 29.68 17.09 0.09
C ALA A 412 28.55 18.13 0.12
N ALA A 413 27.95 18.46 -1.03
CA ALA A 413 26.81 19.36 -1.13
C ALA A 413 25.58 18.88 -0.33
N GLY A 414 25.42 17.59 -0.08
CA GLY A 414 24.31 17.01 0.68
C GLY A 414 24.59 16.76 2.17
N MET A 415 25.81 17.03 2.66
CA MET A 415 26.23 16.65 4.03
C MET A 415 25.40 17.33 5.13
N GLU A 416 24.98 18.57 4.93
CA GLU A 416 24.17 19.33 5.91
C GLU A 416 22.69 18.90 5.94
N ALA A 417 22.23 18.08 5.00
CA ALA A 417 20.88 17.56 4.98
C ALA A 417 20.66 16.55 6.12
N LYS A 418 20.24 17.04 7.31
CA LYS A 418 20.15 16.26 8.57
C LYS A 418 19.17 15.07 8.54
N SER A 419 18.19 15.04 7.67
CA SER A 419 17.31 13.88 7.49
C SER A 419 16.87 13.78 6.04
N ILE A 420 17.27 12.73 5.39
CA ILE A 420 16.79 12.34 4.07
C ILE A 420 15.61 11.41 4.31
N GLY A 421 14.59 11.45 3.44
CA GLY A 421 13.50 10.51 3.51
C GLY A 421 14.06 9.09 3.58
N ARG A 422 13.73 8.36 4.64
CA ARG A 422 14.14 6.98 4.79
C ARG A 422 13.41 6.14 3.74
N TRP A 423 14.03 5.04 3.33
CA TRP A 423 13.34 3.94 2.65
C TRP A 423 11.96 3.74 3.29
N ASN A 424 10.92 3.65 2.45
CA ASN A 424 9.60 3.23 2.94
C ASN A 424 9.62 1.69 3.04
N PRO A 425 9.75 1.12 4.24
CA PRO A 425 9.79 -0.32 4.44
C PRO A 425 8.46 -1.02 4.16
N PHE A 426 7.42 -0.24 3.88
CA PHE A 426 6.03 -0.66 3.86
C PHE A 426 5.55 -1.24 2.53
N THR A 427 6.40 -1.32 1.56
CA THR A 427 6.08 -1.99 0.30
C THR A 427 6.68 -3.40 0.32
N GLY A 428 5.84 -4.40 0.18
CA GLY A 428 6.23 -5.81 0.18
C GLY A 428 7.48 -6.08 -0.66
N ALA A 429 8.31 -7.01 -0.23
CA ALA A 429 9.40 -7.51 -1.05
C ALA A 429 8.82 -8.19 -2.30
N PRO A 430 9.47 -8.05 -3.47
CA PRO A 430 9.10 -8.87 -4.61
C PRO A 430 9.21 -10.36 -4.21
N PRO A 431 8.37 -11.24 -4.77
CA PRO A 431 8.53 -12.66 -4.55
C PRO A 431 9.97 -13.06 -4.92
N PRO A 432 10.60 -13.97 -4.16
CA PRO A 432 11.94 -14.44 -4.49
C PRO A 432 11.90 -14.96 -5.94
N LEU A 433 12.78 -14.46 -6.79
CA LEU A 433 12.97 -15.01 -8.12
C LEU A 433 13.20 -16.50 -7.95
N LEU A 434 12.38 -17.33 -8.58
CA LEU A 434 12.59 -18.77 -8.61
C LEU A 434 14.05 -18.99 -9.02
N PRO A 435 14.82 -19.78 -8.26
CA PRO A 435 16.20 -20.02 -8.62
C PRO A 435 16.20 -20.58 -10.05
N ASN A 436 16.91 -19.90 -10.94
CA ASN A 436 17.10 -20.37 -12.31
C ASN A 436 17.54 -21.84 -12.22
N ARG A 437 16.67 -22.76 -12.60
CA ARG A 437 17.07 -24.14 -12.85
C ARG A 437 18.12 -24.05 -13.95
N ARG A 438 19.38 -24.13 -13.57
CA ARG A 438 20.46 -24.36 -14.52
C ARG A 438 20.11 -25.63 -15.28
N ARG A 439 19.88 -25.48 -16.58
CA ARG A 439 19.94 -26.61 -17.50
C ARG A 439 21.38 -27.04 -17.67
#